data_de23c26957fb9785229908eb758254cd
#
_entry.id   de23c26957fb9785229908eb758254cd
#
_cell.length_a   1.000
_cell.length_b   1.000
_cell.length_c   1.000
_cell.angle_alpha   90.00
_cell.angle_beta   90.00
_cell.angle_gamma   90.00
#
_symmetry.space_group_name_H-M   'P 1'
#
loop_
_entity.id
_entity.type
_entity.pdbx_description
1 polymer ?
#
loop_
_entity_poly.entity_id
_entity_poly.type
_entity_poly.pdbx_seq_one_letter_code
_entity_poly.pdbx_strand_id
1 'polypeptide(L)'
;MVTVYDIVEKAAKTGKVDKGVNEVTKAVERGIAKLVVVASDVDPKVLTQHLPILAKEKGIKFVEVDSREKLGISVGINRPTAAVAVLEVGEANLDSLK
;
A
#
# COMPACT_ATOMS: atom_id res chain seq x y z
N MET A 1 -17.62 -8.23 4.87
CA MET A 1 -16.20 -8.66 4.81
C MET A 1 -15.31 -7.45 4.49
N VAL A 2 -14.26 -7.26 5.26
CA VAL A 2 -13.33 -6.15 5.04
C VAL A 2 -12.26 -6.58 4.04
N THR A 3 -12.08 -5.79 2.98
CA THR A 3 -11.05 -6.07 1.98
C THR A 3 -9.84 -5.16 2.23
N VAL A 4 -8.73 -5.48 1.55
CA VAL A 4 -7.54 -4.62 1.62
C VAL A 4 -7.88 -3.22 1.14
N TYR A 5 -8.71 -3.11 0.10
CA TYR A 5 -9.14 -1.80 -0.42
C TYR A 5 -9.88 -0.97 0.63
N ASP A 6 -10.74 -1.62 1.43
CA ASP A 6 -11.48 -0.93 2.50
C ASP A 6 -10.53 -0.39 3.56
N ILE A 7 -9.52 -1.16 3.92
CA ILE A 7 -8.51 -0.76 4.90
C ILE A 7 -7.69 0.41 4.40
N VAL A 8 -7.25 0.35 3.15
CA VAL A 8 -6.47 1.41 2.53
C VAL A 8 -7.30 2.70 2.43
N GLU A 9 -8.57 2.58 2.02
CA GLU A 9 -9.47 3.72 1.95
C GLU A 9 -9.64 4.40 3.31
N LYS A 10 -9.86 3.59 4.34
CA LYS A 10 -10.05 4.13 5.68
C LYS A 10 -8.77 4.80 6.20
N ALA A 11 -7.63 4.20 5.95
CA ALA A 11 -6.35 4.78 6.32
C ALA A 11 -6.08 6.08 5.56
N ALA A 12 -6.47 6.16 4.29
CA ALA A 12 -6.31 7.37 3.50
C ALA A 12 -7.18 8.52 4.02
N LYS A 13 -8.37 8.20 4.53
CA LYS A 13 -9.31 9.21 5.04
C LYS A 13 -9.01 9.64 6.46
N THR A 14 -8.59 8.72 7.32
CA THR A 14 -8.47 8.98 8.77
C THR A 14 -7.03 8.94 9.28
N GLY A 15 -6.11 8.48 8.46
CA GLY A 15 -4.68 8.39 8.80
C GLY A 15 -3.85 9.07 7.73
N LYS A 16 -2.74 8.42 7.35
CA LYS A 16 -1.82 8.99 6.36
C LYS A 16 -1.26 7.89 5.47
N VAL A 17 -1.27 8.13 4.17
CA VAL A 17 -0.73 7.18 3.18
C VAL A 17 0.14 7.90 2.15
N ASP A 18 1.13 7.19 1.61
CA ASP A 18 1.91 7.62 0.46
C ASP A 18 1.51 6.78 -0.74
N LYS A 19 1.50 7.40 -1.92
CA LYS A 19 1.06 6.78 -3.16
C LYS A 19 2.19 6.81 -4.18
N GLY A 20 2.30 5.75 -4.96
CA GLY A 20 3.30 5.63 -6.01
C GLY A 20 4.56 4.92 -5.53
N VAL A 21 5.23 4.21 -6.48
CA VAL A 21 6.36 3.35 -6.16
C VAL A 21 7.50 4.10 -5.48
N ASN A 22 7.83 5.29 -5.98
CA ASN A 22 8.97 6.05 -5.42
C ASN A 22 8.72 6.48 -3.98
N GLU A 23 7.52 7.00 -3.69
CA GLU A 23 7.18 7.44 -2.35
C GLU A 23 7.07 6.25 -1.39
N VAL A 24 6.48 5.14 -1.87
CA VAL A 24 6.37 3.92 -1.07
C VAL A 24 7.76 3.38 -0.74
N THR A 25 8.66 3.36 -1.73
CA THR A 25 10.02 2.89 -1.52
C THR A 25 10.73 3.71 -0.44
N LYS A 26 10.59 5.03 -0.49
CA LYS A 26 11.18 5.91 0.52
C LYS A 26 10.61 5.64 1.90
N ALA A 27 9.29 5.45 2.01
CA ALA A 27 8.64 5.18 3.28
C ALA A 27 9.13 3.86 3.90
N VAL A 28 9.30 2.83 3.06
CA VAL A 28 9.81 1.53 3.52
C VAL A 28 11.26 1.65 3.96
N GLU A 29 12.10 2.32 3.17
CA GLU A 29 13.51 2.50 3.51
C GLU A 29 13.70 3.24 4.82
N ARG A 30 12.85 4.22 5.10
CA ARG A 30 12.86 4.98 6.34
C ARG A 30 12.25 4.24 7.52
N GLY A 31 11.62 3.10 7.26
CA GLY A 31 10.97 2.30 8.29
C GLY A 31 9.73 2.94 8.92
N ILE A 32 9.09 3.87 8.21
CA ILE A 32 7.91 4.59 8.72
C ILE A 32 6.59 4.02 8.22
N ALA A 33 6.64 3.09 7.26
CA ALA A 33 5.43 2.47 6.73
C ALA A 33 4.92 1.37 7.67
N LYS A 34 3.61 1.30 7.86
CA LYS A 34 2.95 0.27 8.66
C LYS A 34 2.48 -0.88 7.79
N LEU A 35 2.14 -0.59 6.54
CA LEU A 35 1.63 -1.55 5.58
C LEU A 35 2.05 -1.10 4.20
N VAL A 36 2.42 -2.04 3.34
CA VAL A 36 2.69 -1.78 1.93
C VAL A 36 1.72 -2.61 1.10
N VAL A 37 1.01 -1.97 0.18
CA VAL A 37 0.08 -2.62 -0.73
C VAL A 37 0.56 -2.39 -2.16
N VAL A 38 0.66 -3.47 -2.93
CA VAL A 38 1.13 -3.42 -4.32
C VAL A 38 0.10 -4.09 -5.22
N ALA A 39 -0.18 -3.47 -6.37
CA ALA A 39 -1.08 -4.05 -7.37
C ALA A 39 -0.33 -5.10 -8.19
N SER A 40 -0.95 -6.25 -8.41
CA SER A 40 -0.34 -7.34 -9.18
C SER A 40 -0.41 -7.13 -10.69
N ASP A 41 -1.24 -6.21 -11.16
CA ASP A 41 -1.40 -5.92 -12.58
C ASP A 41 -0.44 -4.84 -13.10
N VAL A 42 0.61 -4.53 -12.35
CA VAL A 42 1.65 -3.59 -12.78
C VAL A 42 2.52 -4.25 -13.86
N ASP A 43 2.76 -3.53 -14.95
CA ASP A 43 3.56 -4.03 -16.06
C ASP A 43 4.52 -2.90 -16.51
N PRO A 44 5.83 -3.13 -16.48
CA PRO A 44 6.49 -4.37 -16.06
C PRO A 44 6.56 -4.51 -14.52
N LYS A 45 6.50 -5.75 -14.05
CA LYS A 45 6.53 -6.04 -12.61
C LYS A 45 7.85 -5.63 -11.94
N VAL A 46 8.90 -5.43 -12.71
CA VAL A 46 10.19 -4.98 -12.18
C VAL A 46 10.07 -3.66 -11.42
N LEU A 47 9.05 -2.85 -11.72
CA LEU A 47 8.83 -1.57 -11.04
C LEU A 47 8.52 -1.72 -9.55
N THR A 48 7.96 -2.86 -9.15
CA THR A 48 7.52 -3.07 -7.77
C THR A 48 8.15 -4.29 -7.09
N GLN A 49 8.93 -5.09 -7.83
CA GLN A 49 9.43 -6.36 -7.28
C GLN A 49 10.40 -6.19 -6.11
N HIS A 50 10.99 -5.01 -5.94
CA HIS A 50 11.87 -4.73 -4.80
C HIS A 50 11.10 -4.47 -3.50
N LEU A 51 9.84 -4.10 -3.58
CA LEU A 51 9.03 -3.71 -2.41
C LEU A 51 8.78 -4.85 -1.42
N PRO A 52 8.40 -6.07 -1.86
CA PRO A 52 8.22 -7.15 -0.90
C PRO A 52 9.51 -7.51 -0.18
N ILE A 53 10.65 -7.42 -0.86
CA ILE A 53 11.95 -7.71 -0.27
C ILE A 53 12.30 -6.67 0.79
N LEU A 54 12.15 -5.40 0.47
CA LEU A 54 12.42 -4.30 1.39
C LEU A 54 11.47 -4.35 2.60
N ALA A 55 10.19 -4.60 2.36
CA ALA A 55 9.21 -4.69 3.43
C ALA A 55 9.57 -5.80 4.41
N LYS A 56 9.99 -6.94 3.90
CA LYS A 56 10.41 -8.07 4.72
C LYS A 56 11.64 -7.72 5.56
N GLU A 57 12.62 -7.05 4.97
CA GLU A 57 13.83 -6.63 5.69
C GLU A 57 13.53 -5.66 6.81
N LYS A 58 12.53 -4.81 6.63
CA LYS A 58 12.15 -3.81 7.63
C LYS A 58 11.07 -4.29 8.59
N GLY A 59 10.59 -5.52 8.44
CA GLY A 59 9.53 -6.05 9.29
C GLY A 59 8.18 -5.39 9.06
N ILE A 60 7.94 -4.90 7.85
CA ILE A 60 6.71 -4.20 7.48
C ILE A 60 5.76 -5.18 6.79
N LYS A 61 4.48 -5.11 7.11
CA LYS A 61 3.46 -5.96 6.51
C LYS A 61 3.31 -5.63 5.02
N PHE A 62 3.26 -6.65 4.19
CA PHE A 62 3.12 -6.52 2.74
C PHE A 62 1.90 -7.29 2.26
N VAL A 63 1.10 -6.67 1.39
CA VAL A 63 -0.09 -7.27 0.79
C VAL A 63 -0.13 -6.94 -0.69
N GLU A 64 -0.57 -7.89 -1.50
CA GLU A 64 -0.75 -7.69 -2.93
C GLU A 64 -2.24 -7.67 -3.25
N VAL A 65 -2.65 -6.75 -4.14
CA VAL A 65 -4.03 -6.65 -4.61
C VAL A 65 -4.08 -6.85 -6.12
N ASP A 66 -5.27 -7.08 -6.66
CA ASP A 66 -5.45 -7.46 -8.05
C ASP A 66 -5.50 -6.30 -9.05
N SER A 67 -5.79 -5.08 -8.59
CA SER A 67 -6.05 -3.97 -9.50
C SER A 67 -5.44 -2.65 -9.02
N ARG A 68 -4.57 -2.08 -9.85
CA ARG A 68 -4.01 -0.75 -9.60
C ARG A 68 -5.06 0.35 -9.69
N GLU A 69 -6.09 0.15 -10.55
CA GLU A 69 -7.18 1.12 -10.65
C GLU A 69 -7.99 1.19 -9.37
N LYS A 70 -8.35 0.02 -8.82
CA LYS A 70 -9.08 -0.04 -7.57
C LYS A 70 -8.25 0.52 -6.42
N LEU A 71 -6.95 0.24 -6.44
CA LEU A 71 -6.05 0.76 -5.42
C LEU A 71 -6.00 2.29 -5.46
N GLY A 72 -5.91 2.87 -6.65
CA GLY A 72 -5.94 4.33 -6.81
C GLY A 72 -7.25 4.94 -6.30
N ILE A 73 -8.38 4.33 -6.65
CA ILE A 73 -9.68 4.80 -6.19
C ILE A 73 -9.76 4.72 -4.66
N SER A 74 -9.22 3.66 -4.07
CA SER A 74 -9.24 3.47 -2.62
C SER A 74 -8.55 4.61 -1.87
N VAL A 75 -7.48 5.17 -2.45
CA VAL A 75 -6.76 6.28 -1.81
C VAL A 75 -7.25 7.65 -2.26
N GLY A 76 -8.35 7.69 -3.02
CA GLY A 76 -9.00 8.94 -3.40
C GLY A 76 -8.42 9.66 -4.61
N ILE A 77 -7.64 8.97 -5.43
CA ILE A 77 -7.14 9.55 -6.68
C ILE A 77 -7.87 8.90 -7.87
N ASN A 78 -8.06 9.67 -8.94
CA ASN A 78 -8.77 9.18 -10.13
C ASN A 78 -7.82 8.58 -11.15
N ARG A 79 -6.77 7.91 -10.67
CA ARG A 79 -5.76 7.31 -11.53
C ARG A 79 -5.26 6.01 -10.88
N PRO A 80 -4.79 5.06 -11.71
CA PRO A 80 -4.17 3.86 -11.15
C PRO A 80 -2.93 4.19 -10.32
N THR A 81 -2.69 3.45 -9.26
CA THR A 81 -1.45 3.53 -8.52
C THR A 81 -0.90 2.12 -8.31
N ALA A 82 0.39 1.95 -8.59
CA ALA A 82 1.05 0.65 -8.50
C ALA A 82 1.28 0.22 -7.05
N ALA A 83 1.46 1.16 -6.15
CA ALA A 83 1.80 0.87 -4.77
C ALA A 83 1.29 1.97 -3.83
N VAL A 84 0.98 1.56 -2.60
CA VAL A 84 0.55 2.47 -1.53
C VAL A 84 1.24 2.03 -0.25
N ALA A 85 1.74 2.98 0.53
CA ALA A 85 2.26 2.73 1.87
C ALA A 85 1.35 3.43 2.88
N VAL A 86 0.92 2.69 3.89
CA VAL A 86 0.15 3.26 5.00
C VAL A 86 1.14 3.68 6.08
N LEU A 87 1.19 4.96 6.38
CA LEU A 87 2.09 5.53 7.38
C LEU A 87 1.41 5.64 8.74
N GLU A 88 0.15 6.05 8.73
CA GLU A 88 -0.69 6.11 9.91
C GLU A 88 -2.02 5.49 9.57
N VAL A 89 -2.42 4.50 10.36
CA VAL A 89 -3.63 3.71 10.06
C VAL A 89 -4.92 4.46 10.35
N GLY A 90 -4.86 5.46 11.24
CA GLY A 90 -6.08 6.17 11.63
C GLY A 90 -7.09 5.20 12.25
N GLU A 91 -8.29 5.16 11.70
CA GLU A 91 -9.33 4.23 12.15
C GLU A 91 -9.28 2.86 11.46
N ALA A 92 -8.35 2.67 10.52
CA ALA A 92 -8.20 1.39 9.86
C ALA A 92 -7.66 0.34 10.83
N ASN A 93 -8.06 -0.91 10.63
CA ASN A 93 -7.64 -2.01 11.48
C ASN A 93 -6.81 -2.99 10.67
N LEU A 94 -5.48 -2.93 10.81
CA LEU A 94 -4.58 -3.82 10.08
C LEU A 94 -4.68 -5.27 10.55
N ASP A 95 -5.16 -5.49 11.77
CA ASP A 95 -5.35 -6.84 12.28
C ASP A 95 -6.40 -7.63 11.49
N SER A 96 -7.24 -6.92 10.73
CA SER A 96 -8.21 -7.56 9.84
C SER A 96 -7.55 -8.23 8.63
N LEU A 97 -6.29 -7.88 8.35
CA LEU A 97 -5.52 -8.46 7.26
C LEU A 97 -4.79 -9.71 7.74
N LYS A 98 -5.11 -10.82 7.14
CA LYS A 98 -4.43 -12.08 7.45
C LYS A 98 -4.06 -12.85 6.21
#